data_eb65f208c18742efb09e65dc7349e8f4
#
_entry.id   eb65f208c18742efb09e65dc7349e8f4
#
_cell.length_a   1.000
_cell.length_b   1.000
_cell.length_c   1.000
_cell.angle_alpha   90.00
_cell.angle_beta   90.00
_cell.angle_gamma   90.00
#
_symmetry.space_group_name_H-M   'P 1'
#
loop_
_entity.id
_entity.type
_entity.pdbx_description
1 polymer ?
#
loop_
_entity_poly.entity_id
_entity_poly.type
_entity_poly.pdbx_seq_one_letter_code
_entity_poly.pdbx_strand_id
1 'polypeptide(L)'
;TPVKGNLFTAERDLLPTFEHSCKDRKSELHGISLEEVEAISDDTMSQFRYAEHKENVALALKICEHLGVDRDKALKGMTELEPEAGAMQVLHINYFKREIVFVNGFAANDPESTGKIWENMIEKFGEGRKKIMLINCRADRPHRSQQMAEEAGQWTEADKVILMGSGCFVFVRNAVKHGLDPEKLLVLEGGETTDITETILEESAGNALVVGMCNIHGGGEEVARFFQNRAVKEEDL
;
A
#
# COMPACT_ATOMS: atom_id res chain seq x y z
N THR A 1 -10.31 20.95 10.23
CA THR A 1 -9.71 21.61 11.41
C THR A 1 -10.72 21.53 12.56
N PRO A 2 -10.37 21.01 13.74
CA PRO A 2 -11.22 20.96 14.91
C PRO A 2 -11.55 22.38 15.42
N VAL A 3 -12.51 22.54 16.32
CA VAL A 3 -12.79 23.81 17.01
C VAL A 3 -12.15 23.76 18.40
N LYS A 4 -11.33 24.75 18.74
CA LYS A 4 -10.60 24.83 20.03
C LYS A 4 -9.82 23.56 20.36
N GLY A 5 -9.13 22.99 19.38
CA GLY A 5 -8.35 21.78 19.50
C GLY A 5 -6.98 21.93 18.86
N ASN A 6 -6.31 20.81 18.64
CA ASN A 6 -5.01 20.74 18.01
C ASN A 6 -5.12 20.12 16.61
N LEU A 7 -4.44 20.71 15.63
CA LEU A 7 -4.27 20.15 14.28
C LEU A 7 -2.79 19.80 14.09
N PHE A 8 -2.51 18.53 13.88
CA PHE A 8 -1.17 18.05 13.53
C PHE A 8 -1.12 17.73 12.05
N THR A 9 -0.04 18.10 11.36
CA THR A 9 0.09 17.86 9.91
C THR A 9 1.53 17.69 9.48
N ALA A 10 1.72 16.80 8.50
CA ALA A 10 2.95 16.65 7.72
C ALA A 10 2.91 17.45 6.40
N GLU A 11 1.75 17.95 6.00
CA GLU A 11 1.51 18.67 4.74
C GLU A 11 2.05 20.09 4.79
N ARG A 12 3.31 20.26 4.46
CA ARG A 12 4.01 21.56 4.56
C ARG A 12 3.48 22.60 3.57
N ASP A 13 3.12 22.18 2.38
CA ASP A 13 2.61 23.08 1.33
C ASP A 13 1.23 23.68 1.67
N LEU A 14 0.49 22.99 2.55
CA LEU A 14 -0.83 23.42 3.00
C LEU A 14 -0.82 24.20 4.32
N LEU A 15 0.36 24.42 4.93
CA LEU A 15 0.47 25.14 6.20
C LEU A 15 -0.24 26.50 6.20
N PRO A 16 -0.11 27.38 5.17
CA PRO A 16 -0.82 28.67 5.17
C PRO A 16 -2.35 28.52 5.22
N THR A 17 -2.88 27.48 4.54
CA THR A 17 -4.32 27.15 4.56
C THR A 17 -4.76 26.67 5.93
N PHE A 18 -3.95 25.83 6.56
CA PHE A 18 -4.23 25.32 7.90
C PHE A 18 -4.12 26.40 8.97
N GLU A 19 -3.13 27.31 8.87
CA GLU A 19 -3.01 28.47 9.75
C GLU A 19 -4.26 29.33 9.74
N HIS A 20 -4.77 29.66 8.54
CA HIS A 20 -6.01 30.43 8.41
C HIS A 20 -7.18 29.71 9.07
N SER A 21 -7.36 28.42 8.76
CA SER A 21 -8.44 27.59 9.32
C SER A 21 -8.35 27.44 10.83
N CYS A 22 -7.14 27.28 11.39
CA CYS A 22 -6.92 27.16 12.83
C CYS A 22 -7.23 28.48 13.54
N LYS A 23 -6.85 29.61 12.95
CA LYS A 23 -7.15 30.94 13.50
C LYS A 23 -8.65 31.16 13.61
N ASP A 24 -9.41 30.85 12.55
CA ASP A 24 -10.86 30.99 12.53
C ASP A 24 -11.57 30.08 13.55
N ARG A 25 -11.00 28.89 13.78
CA ARG A 25 -11.56 27.90 14.70
C ARG A 25 -10.96 27.94 16.11
N LYS A 26 -10.07 28.89 16.37
CA LYS A 26 -9.36 29.04 17.66
C LYS A 26 -8.65 27.72 18.07
N SER A 27 -7.99 27.10 17.10
CA SER A 27 -7.23 25.87 17.27
C SER A 27 -5.75 26.12 17.14
N GLU A 28 -4.92 25.23 17.67
CA GLU A 28 -3.47 25.28 17.55
C GLU A 28 -3.02 24.41 16.37
N LEU A 29 -2.05 24.91 15.58
CA LEU A 29 -1.44 24.20 14.47
C LEU A 29 -0.06 23.69 14.87
N HIS A 30 0.17 22.41 14.64
CA HIS A 30 1.44 21.71 14.88
C HIS A 30 1.90 21.04 13.57
N GLY A 31 2.62 21.80 12.74
CA GLY A 31 3.28 21.25 11.55
C GLY A 31 4.59 20.56 11.91
N ILE A 32 4.98 19.51 11.19
CA ILE A 32 6.32 18.94 11.29
C ILE A 32 7.29 19.66 10.35
N SER A 33 8.52 19.91 10.84
CA SER A 33 9.59 20.48 10.05
C SER A 33 10.37 19.42 9.28
N LEU A 34 11.13 19.84 8.27
CA LEU A 34 12.04 18.95 7.56
C LEU A 34 13.09 18.36 8.49
N GLU A 35 13.60 19.15 9.42
CA GLU A 35 14.60 18.76 10.42
C GLU A 35 14.06 17.64 11.35
N GLU A 36 12.78 17.71 11.74
CA GLU A 36 12.14 16.64 12.54
C GLU A 36 12.02 15.34 11.75
N VAL A 37 11.79 15.41 10.43
CA VAL A 37 11.75 14.24 9.55
C VAL A 37 13.16 13.65 9.35
N GLU A 38 14.15 14.51 9.09
CA GLU A 38 15.54 14.08 8.89
C GLU A 38 16.18 13.52 10.17
N ALA A 39 15.70 13.94 11.34
CA ALA A 39 16.11 13.38 12.63
C ALA A 39 15.68 11.93 12.85
N ILE A 40 14.80 11.37 12.00
CA ILE A 40 14.48 9.93 12.00
C ILE A 40 15.56 9.21 11.21
N SER A 41 16.42 8.45 11.90
CA SER A 41 17.51 7.71 11.28
C SER A 41 17.00 6.51 10.46
N ASP A 42 17.80 6.07 9.49
CA ASP A 42 17.51 4.86 8.72
C ASP A 42 17.56 3.61 9.62
N ASP A 43 18.39 3.62 10.66
CA ASP A 43 18.42 2.56 11.68
C ASP A 43 17.09 2.49 12.45
N THR A 44 16.49 3.63 12.78
CA THR A 44 15.14 3.66 13.37
C THR A 44 14.10 3.10 12.41
N MET A 45 14.18 3.48 11.12
CA MET A 45 13.24 3.00 10.11
C MET A 45 13.37 1.50 9.86
N SER A 46 14.56 0.94 9.94
CA SER A 46 14.80 -0.51 9.77
C SER A 46 14.18 -1.38 10.87
N GLN A 47 13.81 -0.79 12.02
CA GLN A 47 13.15 -1.52 13.11
C GLN A 47 11.64 -1.73 12.90
N PHE A 48 11.05 -1.02 11.93
CA PHE A 48 9.64 -1.23 11.58
C PHE A 48 9.47 -2.54 10.79
N ARG A 49 8.51 -3.34 11.19
CA ARG A 49 8.16 -4.61 10.52
C ARG A 49 7.37 -4.43 9.21
N TYR A 50 7.15 -3.18 8.79
CA TYR A 50 6.42 -2.80 7.58
C TYR A 50 7.03 -1.54 6.97
N ALA A 51 6.73 -1.28 5.72
CA ALA A 51 7.19 -0.05 5.08
C ALA A 51 6.45 1.15 5.65
N GLU A 52 7.22 2.06 6.27
CA GLU A 52 6.70 3.29 6.84
C GLU A 52 7.48 4.49 6.30
N HIS A 53 6.90 5.66 6.38
CA HIS A 53 7.51 6.92 5.94
C HIS A 53 7.98 7.75 7.13
N LYS A 54 9.18 8.37 7.01
CA LYS A 54 9.76 9.21 8.08
C LYS A 54 8.80 10.32 8.52
N GLU A 55 8.03 10.88 7.58
CA GLU A 55 7.03 11.90 7.85
C GLU A 55 5.94 11.42 8.82
N ASN A 56 5.45 10.20 8.62
CA ASN A 56 4.42 9.61 9.48
C ASN A 56 4.97 9.35 10.88
N VAL A 57 6.21 8.84 10.97
CA VAL A 57 6.88 8.61 12.27
C VAL A 57 7.09 9.94 13.00
N ALA A 58 7.59 10.98 12.31
CA ALA A 58 7.80 12.30 12.88
C ALA A 58 6.48 12.92 13.37
N LEU A 59 5.41 12.79 12.57
CA LEU A 59 4.08 13.29 12.95
C LEU A 59 3.53 12.54 14.17
N ALA A 60 3.64 11.23 14.21
CA ALA A 60 3.19 10.42 15.35
C ALA A 60 3.99 10.76 16.61
N LEU A 61 5.31 10.95 16.52
CA LEU A 61 6.15 11.38 17.64
C LEU A 61 5.73 12.74 18.18
N LYS A 62 5.47 13.70 17.30
CA LYS A 62 5.02 15.04 17.70
C LYS A 62 3.68 14.99 18.44
N ILE A 63 2.77 14.13 18.01
CA ILE A 63 1.50 13.90 18.72
C ILE A 63 1.75 13.26 20.09
N CYS A 64 2.62 12.24 20.16
CA CYS A 64 2.98 11.57 21.41
C CYS A 64 3.61 12.54 22.42
N GLU A 65 4.56 13.38 21.98
CA GLU A 65 5.18 14.40 22.81
C GLU A 65 4.17 15.42 23.33
N HIS A 66 3.23 15.87 22.49
CA HIS A 66 2.15 16.77 22.92
C HIS A 66 1.24 16.12 23.99
N LEU A 67 1.05 14.81 23.91
CA LEU A 67 0.30 14.03 24.91
C LEU A 67 1.14 13.64 26.15
N GLY A 68 2.39 14.08 26.22
CA GLY A 68 3.30 13.78 27.34
C GLY A 68 3.88 12.36 27.32
N VAL A 69 3.86 11.69 26.17
CA VAL A 69 4.52 10.38 26.01
C VAL A 69 5.98 10.61 25.63
N ASP A 70 6.87 9.93 26.35
CA ASP A 70 8.30 9.94 26.09
C ASP A 70 8.62 9.40 24.67
N ARG A 71 9.61 10.04 24.00
CA ARG A 71 9.97 9.73 22.61
C ARG A 71 10.41 8.28 22.43
N ASP A 72 11.26 7.79 23.32
CA ASP A 72 11.81 6.41 23.18
C ASP A 72 10.70 5.38 23.42
N LYS A 73 9.80 5.66 24.37
CA LYS A 73 8.63 4.83 24.61
C LYS A 73 7.66 4.84 23.43
N ALA A 74 7.48 6.00 22.79
CA ALA A 74 6.63 6.11 21.59
C ALA A 74 7.23 5.33 20.42
N LEU A 75 8.54 5.48 20.14
CA LEU A 75 9.23 4.73 19.08
C LEU A 75 9.17 3.22 19.34
N LYS A 76 9.46 2.79 20.56
CA LYS A 76 9.34 1.38 20.91
C LYS A 76 7.93 0.84 20.67
N GLY A 77 6.91 1.57 21.08
CA GLY A 77 5.52 1.17 20.83
C GLY A 77 5.19 1.06 19.33
N MET A 78 5.68 2.00 18.51
CA MET A 78 5.46 1.98 17.05
C MET A 78 6.16 0.79 16.37
N THR A 79 7.41 0.46 16.76
CA THR A 79 8.19 -0.63 16.16
C THR A 79 7.74 -2.01 16.61
N GLU A 80 7.18 -2.13 17.82
CA GLU A 80 6.61 -3.38 18.36
C GLU A 80 5.18 -3.66 17.90
N LEU A 81 4.52 -2.67 17.27
CA LEU A 81 3.14 -2.81 16.83
C LEU A 81 3.06 -3.84 15.70
N GLU A 82 2.13 -4.77 15.80
CA GLU A 82 1.78 -5.63 14.67
C GLU A 82 1.16 -4.76 13.59
N PRO A 83 1.64 -4.84 12.33
CA PRO A 83 1.09 -4.03 11.25
C PRO A 83 -0.40 -4.32 11.08
N GLU A 84 -1.21 -3.27 10.94
CA GLU A 84 -2.61 -3.42 10.58
C GLU A 84 -2.75 -4.17 9.25
N ALA A 85 -3.89 -4.83 9.04
CA ALA A 85 -4.17 -5.59 7.81
C ALA A 85 -3.95 -4.81 6.50
N GLY A 86 -3.97 -3.48 6.58
CA GLY A 86 -3.70 -2.56 5.47
C GLY A 86 -2.25 -2.11 5.33
N ALA A 87 -1.37 -2.35 6.29
CA ALA A 87 0.03 -1.96 6.17
C ALA A 87 0.71 -2.74 5.03
N MET A 88 1.57 -2.04 4.25
CA MET A 88 2.31 -2.68 3.18
C MET A 88 3.28 -3.70 3.75
N GLN A 89 3.14 -4.95 3.32
CA GLN A 89 4.00 -6.07 3.71
C GLN A 89 4.58 -6.74 2.47
N VAL A 90 5.85 -7.14 2.55
CA VAL A 90 6.50 -7.98 1.54
C VAL A 90 6.63 -9.38 2.12
N LEU A 91 6.00 -10.35 1.48
CA LEU A 91 5.95 -11.73 1.93
C LEU A 91 6.68 -12.63 0.91
N HIS A 92 7.63 -13.40 1.38
CA HIS A 92 8.32 -14.41 0.59
C HIS A 92 7.65 -15.76 0.78
N ILE A 93 7.20 -16.38 -0.31
CA ILE A 93 6.44 -17.63 -0.28
C ILE A 93 7.16 -18.67 -1.13
N ASN A 94 7.52 -19.79 -0.52
CA ASN A 94 8.00 -20.98 -1.21
C ASN A 94 6.87 -22.02 -1.23
N TYR A 95 6.22 -22.19 -2.38
CA TYR A 95 5.05 -23.06 -2.48
C TYR A 95 5.14 -23.94 -3.72
N PHE A 96 5.27 -25.26 -3.53
CA PHE A 96 5.39 -26.25 -4.61
C PHE A 96 6.44 -25.88 -5.69
N LYS A 97 7.66 -25.54 -5.26
CA LYS A 97 8.78 -25.12 -6.12
C LYS A 97 8.54 -23.80 -6.87
N ARG A 98 7.61 -22.97 -6.41
CA ARG A 98 7.40 -21.60 -6.87
C ARG A 98 7.91 -20.64 -5.81
N GLU A 99 8.68 -19.65 -6.24
CA GLU A 99 9.12 -18.54 -5.39
C GLU A 99 8.28 -17.32 -5.71
N ILE A 100 7.39 -16.94 -4.80
CA ILE A 100 6.51 -15.80 -4.97
C ILE A 100 6.89 -14.73 -3.96
N VAL A 101 7.16 -13.53 -4.45
CA VAL A 101 7.19 -12.33 -3.63
C VAL A 101 5.82 -11.68 -3.72
N PHE A 102 5.03 -11.79 -2.66
CA PHE A 102 3.72 -11.17 -2.57
C PHE A 102 3.82 -9.86 -1.78
N VAL A 103 3.35 -8.79 -2.38
CA VAL A 103 3.31 -7.47 -1.74
C VAL A 103 1.87 -7.10 -1.43
N ASN A 104 1.56 -6.98 -0.14
CA ASN A 104 0.29 -6.45 0.31
C ASN A 104 0.33 -4.91 0.23
N GLY A 105 0.02 -4.36 -0.94
CA GLY A 105 -0.08 -2.93 -1.20
C GLY A 105 -1.53 -2.44 -1.30
N PHE A 106 -2.51 -3.22 -0.88
CA PHE A 106 -3.95 -2.92 -1.03
C PHE A 106 -4.40 -1.64 -0.31
N ALA A 107 -3.65 -1.15 0.67
CA ALA A 107 -3.98 0.09 1.37
C ALA A 107 -3.69 1.33 0.53
N ALA A 108 -2.72 1.28 -0.38
CA ALA A 108 -2.50 2.33 -1.36
C ALA A 108 -3.70 2.38 -2.31
N ASN A 109 -4.40 3.49 -2.29
CA ASN A 109 -5.70 3.61 -2.95
C ASN A 109 -5.81 4.82 -3.90
N ASP A 110 -4.68 5.48 -4.13
CA ASP A 110 -4.48 6.51 -5.15
C ASP A 110 -3.42 6.06 -6.16
N PRO A 111 -3.49 6.52 -7.41
CA PRO A 111 -2.60 6.06 -8.49
C PRO A 111 -1.14 6.39 -8.24
N GLU A 112 -0.83 7.55 -7.67
CA GLU A 112 0.55 7.99 -7.45
C GLU A 112 1.28 7.09 -6.43
N SER A 113 0.67 6.88 -5.26
CA SER A 113 1.23 5.99 -4.22
C SER A 113 1.32 4.55 -4.71
N THR A 114 0.30 4.08 -5.43
CA THR A 114 0.25 2.71 -5.98
C THR A 114 1.33 2.51 -7.05
N GLY A 115 1.50 3.47 -7.96
CA GLY A 115 2.54 3.43 -8.97
C GLY A 115 3.95 3.42 -8.36
N LYS A 116 4.20 4.24 -7.35
CA LYS A 116 5.47 4.24 -6.62
C LYS A 116 5.77 2.88 -5.96
N ILE A 117 4.75 2.25 -5.36
CA ILE A 117 4.90 0.89 -4.80
C ILE A 117 5.25 -0.10 -5.91
N TRP A 118 4.52 -0.07 -7.04
CA TRP A 118 4.76 -0.96 -8.16
C TRP A 118 6.20 -0.85 -8.68
N GLU A 119 6.66 0.37 -9.00
CA GLU A 119 7.99 0.61 -9.53
C GLU A 119 9.09 0.20 -8.54
N ASN A 120 8.96 0.57 -7.27
CA ASN A 120 9.92 0.20 -6.22
C ASN A 120 10.01 -1.32 -6.02
N MET A 121 8.88 -2.03 -6.11
CA MET A 121 8.87 -3.49 -5.95
C MET A 121 9.46 -4.19 -7.17
N ILE A 122 9.26 -3.65 -8.37
CA ILE A 122 9.93 -4.17 -9.59
C ILE A 122 11.44 -3.96 -9.51
N GLU A 123 11.90 -2.78 -9.10
CA GLU A 123 13.33 -2.51 -8.92
C GLU A 123 13.97 -3.49 -7.94
N LYS A 124 13.30 -3.79 -6.82
CA LYS A 124 13.84 -4.65 -5.77
C LYS A 124 13.72 -6.15 -6.08
N PHE A 125 12.63 -6.57 -6.68
CA PHE A 125 12.26 -7.99 -6.75
C PHE A 125 11.82 -8.46 -8.14
N GLY A 126 11.78 -7.58 -9.15
CA GLY A 126 11.23 -7.90 -10.47
C GLY A 126 12.15 -8.69 -11.38
N GLU A 127 13.47 -8.67 -11.13
CA GLU A 127 14.45 -9.36 -11.98
C GLU A 127 14.22 -10.88 -11.98
N GLY A 128 14.07 -11.46 -13.16
CA GLY A 128 13.84 -12.91 -13.34
C GLY A 128 12.48 -13.41 -12.86
N ARG A 129 11.55 -12.52 -12.48
CA ARG A 129 10.20 -12.87 -12.01
C ARG A 129 9.12 -12.36 -12.94
N LYS A 130 8.06 -13.15 -13.08
CA LYS A 130 6.82 -12.73 -13.72
C LYS A 130 6.15 -11.65 -12.87
N LYS A 131 5.81 -10.52 -13.47
CA LYS A 131 5.23 -9.35 -12.79
C LYS A 131 3.71 -9.41 -12.88
N ILE A 132 3.03 -9.53 -11.76
CA ILE A 132 1.58 -9.68 -11.69
C ILE A 132 1.00 -8.54 -10.85
N MET A 133 0.14 -7.72 -11.46
CA MET A 133 -0.74 -6.80 -10.73
C MET A 133 -1.97 -7.54 -10.26
N LEU A 134 -2.31 -7.45 -8.99
CA LEU A 134 -3.57 -7.95 -8.43
C LEU A 134 -4.41 -6.74 -8.00
N ILE A 135 -5.43 -6.40 -8.78
CA ILE A 135 -6.26 -5.23 -8.56
C ILE A 135 -7.58 -5.63 -7.91
N ASN A 136 -7.83 -5.17 -6.69
CA ASN A 136 -9.10 -5.40 -6.01
C ASN A 136 -10.06 -4.24 -6.29
N CYS A 137 -11.03 -4.45 -7.19
CA CYS A 137 -12.06 -3.49 -7.56
C CYS A 137 -13.22 -3.47 -6.56
N ARG A 138 -13.93 -2.34 -6.49
CA ARG A 138 -15.15 -2.20 -5.69
C ARG A 138 -16.21 -1.40 -6.45
N ALA A 139 -17.39 -1.98 -6.58
CA ALA A 139 -18.51 -1.36 -7.30
C ALA A 139 -19.02 -0.05 -6.64
N ASP A 140 -18.83 0.10 -5.32
CA ASP A 140 -19.18 1.33 -4.58
C ASP A 140 -18.11 2.44 -4.70
N ARG A 141 -16.97 2.15 -5.36
CA ARG A 141 -15.87 3.10 -5.59
C ARG A 141 -15.38 3.10 -7.04
N PRO A 142 -16.25 3.29 -8.03
CA PRO A 142 -15.90 3.16 -9.45
C PRO A 142 -14.85 4.19 -9.90
N HIS A 143 -14.85 5.39 -9.33
CA HIS A 143 -13.87 6.43 -9.66
C HIS A 143 -12.43 6.00 -9.32
N ARG A 144 -12.23 5.26 -8.21
CA ARG A 144 -10.91 4.75 -7.86
C ARG A 144 -10.42 3.73 -8.91
N SER A 145 -11.28 2.79 -9.29
CA SER A 145 -10.96 1.83 -10.34
C SER A 145 -10.68 2.50 -11.68
N GLN A 146 -11.39 3.59 -12.00
CA GLN A 146 -11.14 4.38 -13.20
C GLN A 146 -9.77 5.06 -13.15
N GLN A 147 -9.47 5.84 -12.11
CA GLN A 147 -8.20 6.55 -11.95
C GLN A 147 -7.01 5.58 -11.98
N MET A 148 -7.12 4.46 -11.29
CA MET A 148 -6.08 3.43 -11.27
C MET A 148 -5.84 2.85 -12.67
N ALA A 149 -6.93 2.59 -13.43
CA ALA A 149 -6.84 2.05 -14.78
C ALA A 149 -6.23 3.03 -15.80
N GLU A 150 -6.48 4.34 -15.61
CA GLU A 150 -5.95 5.40 -16.47
C GLU A 150 -4.42 5.52 -16.36
N GLU A 151 -3.87 5.31 -15.16
CA GLU A 151 -2.45 5.41 -14.87
C GLU A 151 -1.69 4.08 -15.04
N ALA A 152 -2.34 2.94 -14.79
CA ALA A 152 -1.69 1.62 -14.83
C ALA A 152 -1.02 1.29 -16.18
N GLY A 153 -1.53 1.85 -17.28
CA GLY A 153 -0.93 1.70 -18.62
C GLY A 153 0.38 2.49 -18.81
N GLN A 154 0.70 3.43 -17.91
CA GLN A 154 1.91 4.24 -17.94
C GLN A 154 3.04 3.68 -17.07
N TRP A 155 2.70 2.74 -16.18
CA TRP A 155 3.69 2.10 -15.30
C TRP A 155 4.49 1.04 -16.03
N THR A 156 5.57 0.56 -15.41
CA THR A 156 6.32 -0.59 -15.93
C THR A 156 5.36 -1.75 -16.20
N GLU A 157 5.47 -2.30 -17.40
CA GLU A 157 4.54 -3.27 -17.93
C GLU A 157 4.45 -4.54 -17.06
N ALA A 158 3.23 -4.93 -16.71
CA ALA A 158 2.95 -6.20 -16.06
C ALA A 158 2.84 -7.33 -17.09
N ASP A 159 3.25 -8.54 -16.70
CA ASP A 159 3.01 -9.75 -17.51
C ASP A 159 1.56 -10.20 -17.44
N LYS A 160 0.90 -9.98 -16.29
CA LYS A 160 -0.54 -10.23 -16.06
C LYS A 160 -1.14 -9.20 -15.12
N VAL A 161 -2.42 -8.92 -15.32
CA VAL A 161 -3.24 -8.07 -14.46
C VAL A 161 -4.48 -8.87 -14.08
N ILE A 162 -4.54 -9.28 -12.82
CA ILE A 162 -5.65 -10.04 -12.25
C ILE A 162 -6.60 -9.08 -11.56
N LEU A 163 -7.86 -9.07 -11.97
CA LEU A 163 -8.90 -8.23 -11.42
C LEU A 163 -9.84 -9.07 -10.55
N MET A 164 -10.00 -8.67 -9.30
CA MET A 164 -10.89 -9.32 -8.33
C MET A 164 -11.86 -8.31 -7.72
N GLY A 165 -12.77 -8.80 -6.87
CA GLY A 165 -13.75 -7.97 -6.17
C GLY A 165 -15.02 -7.73 -6.98
N SER A 166 -15.46 -6.49 -7.12
CA SER A 166 -16.71 -6.16 -7.81
C SER A 166 -16.60 -4.90 -8.68
N GLY A 167 -17.36 -4.84 -9.79
CA GLY A 167 -17.33 -3.71 -10.72
C GLY A 167 -16.05 -3.63 -11.55
N CYS A 168 -15.41 -4.76 -11.83
CA CYS A 168 -14.16 -4.86 -12.59
C CYS A 168 -14.27 -4.29 -14.00
N PHE A 169 -15.46 -4.27 -14.59
CA PHE A 169 -15.69 -3.72 -15.93
C PHE A 169 -15.27 -2.25 -16.06
N VAL A 170 -15.31 -1.47 -14.96
CA VAL A 170 -14.87 -0.06 -14.96
C VAL A 170 -13.36 0.00 -15.20
N PHE A 171 -12.60 -0.85 -14.49
CA PHE A 171 -11.15 -0.94 -14.68
C PHE A 171 -10.83 -1.42 -16.11
N VAL A 172 -11.39 -2.55 -16.54
CA VAL A 172 -11.12 -3.15 -17.87
C VAL A 172 -11.33 -2.12 -18.97
N ARG A 173 -12.49 -1.46 -19.00
CA ARG A 173 -12.82 -0.48 -20.04
C ARG A 173 -11.83 0.68 -20.10
N ASN A 174 -11.44 1.22 -18.94
CA ASN A 174 -10.56 2.36 -18.90
C ASN A 174 -9.09 1.95 -19.15
N ALA A 175 -8.62 0.83 -18.62
CA ALA A 175 -7.27 0.34 -18.84
C ALA A 175 -6.98 0.04 -20.32
N VAL A 176 -7.90 -0.65 -21.00
CA VAL A 176 -7.77 -0.94 -22.44
C VAL A 176 -7.78 0.37 -23.27
N LYS A 177 -8.64 1.32 -22.90
CA LYS A 177 -8.67 2.66 -23.55
C LYS A 177 -7.35 3.40 -23.40
N HIS A 178 -6.62 3.19 -22.31
CA HIS A 178 -5.34 3.86 -22.01
C HIS A 178 -4.12 2.97 -22.32
N GLY A 179 -4.29 1.95 -23.16
CA GLY A 179 -3.19 1.20 -23.77
C GLY A 179 -2.80 -0.11 -23.10
N LEU A 180 -3.51 -0.53 -22.04
CA LEU A 180 -3.24 -1.82 -21.43
C LEU A 180 -3.76 -2.95 -22.35
N ASP A 181 -2.89 -3.94 -22.62
CA ASP A 181 -3.20 -5.07 -23.47
C ASP A 181 -4.32 -5.95 -22.86
N PRO A 182 -5.47 -6.13 -23.53
CA PRO A 182 -6.55 -6.94 -23.01
C PRO A 182 -6.19 -8.42 -22.83
N GLU A 183 -5.19 -8.96 -23.53
CA GLU A 183 -4.74 -10.35 -23.39
C GLU A 183 -4.03 -10.59 -22.04
N LYS A 184 -3.59 -9.53 -21.39
CA LYS A 184 -2.99 -9.60 -20.05
C LYS A 184 -4.00 -9.56 -18.93
N LEU A 185 -5.26 -9.20 -19.21
CA LEU A 185 -6.31 -9.07 -18.21
C LEU A 185 -6.95 -10.42 -17.91
N LEU A 186 -7.00 -10.77 -16.61
CA LEU A 186 -7.76 -11.89 -16.08
C LEU A 186 -8.82 -11.35 -15.11
N VAL A 187 -10.09 -11.56 -15.41
CA VAL A 187 -11.20 -11.03 -14.61
C VAL A 187 -11.82 -12.15 -13.78
N LEU A 188 -11.66 -12.05 -12.46
CA LEU A 188 -12.18 -12.97 -11.45
C LEU A 188 -13.22 -12.24 -10.57
N GLU A 189 -14.13 -11.48 -11.21
CA GLU A 189 -15.16 -10.73 -10.50
C GLU A 189 -16.08 -11.66 -9.72
N GLY A 190 -16.24 -11.42 -8.42
CA GLY A 190 -17.05 -12.23 -7.53
C GLY A 190 -16.47 -13.62 -7.22
N GLY A 191 -15.24 -13.89 -7.64
CA GLY A 191 -14.53 -15.16 -7.32
C GLY A 191 -14.23 -15.26 -5.83
N GLU A 192 -14.22 -16.50 -5.33
CA GLU A 192 -13.81 -16.78 -3.96
C GLU A 192 -12.29 -16.64 -3.80
N THR A 193 -11.81 -16.47 -2.57
CA THR A 193 -10.37 -16.34 -2.28
C THR A 193 -9.57 -17.52 -2.79
N THR A 194 -10.13 -18.72 -2.77
CA THR A 194 -9.52 -19.94 -3.31
C THR A 194 -9.26 -19.84 -4.82
N ASP A 195 -10.25 -19.41 -5.60
CA ASP A 195 -10.13 -19.29 -7.05
C ASP A 195 -9.08 -18.24 -7.44
N ILE A 196 -9.08 -17.12 -6.69
CA ILE A 196 -8.14 -16.02 -6.90
C ILE A 196 -6.71 -16.49 -6.61
N THR A 197 -6.50 -17.17 -5.47
CA THR A 197 -5.17 -17.62 -5.08
C THR A 197 -4.66 -18.77 -5.95
N GLU A 198 -5.53 -19.68 -6.39
CA GLU A 198 -5.18 -20.71 -7.36
C GLU A 198 -4.75 -20.10 -8.70
N THR A 199 -5.51 -19.12 -9.21
CA THR A 199 -5.13 -18.39 -10.43
C THR A 199 -3.78 -17.68 -10.30
N ILE A 200 -3.53 -17.01 -9.15
CA ILE A 200 -2.22 -16.38 -8.89
C ILE A 200 -1.11 -17.44 -8.91
N LEU A 201 -1.32 -18.58 -8.27
CA LEU A 201 -0.35 -19.67 -8.24
C LEU A 201 -0.10 -20.29 -9.64
N GLU A 202 -1.13 -20.43 -10.44
CA GLU A 202 -1.03 -20.91 -11.83
C GLU A 202 -0.26 -19.92 -12.70
N GLU A 203 -0.63 -18.65 -12.64
CA GLU A 203 0.03 -17.59 -13.41
C GLU A 203 1.47 -17.33 -12.96
N SER A 204 1.80 -17.64 -11.71
CA SER A 204 3.17 -17.46 -11.19
C SER A 204 4.20 -18.39 -11.86
N ALA A 205 3.80 -19.53 -12.43
CA ALA A 205 4.58 -20.47 -13.29
C ALA A 205 6.10 -20.60 -12.95
N GLY A 206 6.49 -20.55 -11.67
CA GLY A 206 7.87 -20.56 -11.18
C GLY A 206 8.11 -19.37 -10.24
N ASN A 207 8.79 -18.34 -10.71
CA ASN A 207 9.13 -17.16 -9.90
C ASN A 207 8.24 -15.98 -10.28
N ALA A 208 7.56 -15.37 -9.32
CA ALA A 208 6.70 -14.22 -9.56
C ALA A 208 6.85 -13.13 -8.49
N LEU A 209 6.63 -11.88 -8.91
CA LEU A 209 6.33 -10.73 -8.07
C LEU A 209 4.84 -10.43 -8.24
N VAL A 210 4.08 -10.53 -7.16
CA VAL A 210 2.64 -10.26 -7.14
C VAL A 210 2.39 -9.05 -6.24
N VAL A 211 1.83 -7.98 -6.77
CA VAL A 211 1.54 -6.77 -6.00
C VAL A 211 0.03 -6.55 -5.92
N GLY A 212 -0.51 -6.67 -4.71
CA GLY A 212 -1.91 -6.38 -4.40
C GLY A 212 -2.15 -4.88 -4.27
N MET A 213 -3.19 -4.36 -4.93
CA MET A 213 -3.43 -2.93 -5.09
C MET A 213 -4.91 -2.57 -4.99
N CYS A 214 -5.18 -1.30 -4.77
CA CYS A 214 -6.44 -0.59 -4.90
C CYS A 214 -7.33 -0.60 -3.66
N ASN A 215 -7.73 -1.72 -3.13
CA ASN A 215 -8.59 -1.79 -1.95
C ASN A 215 -8.25 -3.01 -1.09
N ILE A 216 -8.11 -2.83 0.23
CA ILE A 216 -7.91 -3.96 1.15
C ILE A 216 -9.24 -4.70 1.43
N HIS A 217 -10.35 -3.95 1.57
CA HIS A 217 -11.66 -4.55 1.84
C HIS A 217 -12.29 -5.13 0.56
N GLY A 218 -13.17 -6.13 0.72
CA GLY A 218 -13.86 -6.79 -0.38
C GLY A 218 -13.00 -7.86 -1.08
N GLY A 219 -12.27 -8.66 -0.29
CA GLY A 219 -11.46 -9.79 -0.75
C GLY A 219 -9.94 -9.61 -0.62
N GLY A 220 -9.45 -8.36 -0.61
CA GLY A 220 -8.01 -8.08 -0.49
C GLY A 220 -7.40 -8.58 0.81
N GLU A 221 -8.13 -8.44 1.93
CA GLU A 221 -7.70 -8.91 3.25
C GLU A 221 -7.57 -10.44 3.31
N GLU A 222 -8.53 -11.16 2.73
CA GLU A 222 -8.53 -12.61 2.71
C GLU A 222 -7.36 -13.15 1.87
N VAL A 223 -7.10 -12.54 0.71
CA VAL A 223 -5.95 -12.92 -0.14
C VAL A 223 -4.63 -12.59 0.57
N ALA A 224 -4.50 -11.42 1.18
CA ALA A 224 -3.31 -11.06 1.94
C ALA A 224 -3.08 -12.05 3.08
N ARG A 225 -4.11 -12.42 3.84
CA ARG A 225 -4.04 -13.42 4.91
C ARG A 225 -3.67 -14.82 4.40
N PHE A 226 -4.14 -15.20 3.22
CA PHE A 226 -3.75 -16.47 2.60
C PHE A 226 -2.24 -16.54 2.39
N PHE A 227 -1.63 -15.49 1.84
CA PHE A 227 -0.19 -15.44 1.61
C PHE A 227 0.59 -15.25 2.91
N GLN A 228 0.10 -14.45 3.85
CA GLN A 228 0.72 -14.26 5.16
C GLN A 228 0.85 -15.58 5.94
N ASN A 229 -0.17 -16.43 5.91
CA ASN A 229 -0.14 -17.74 6.55
C ASN A 229 0.84 -18.74 5.90
N ARG A 230 1.39 -18.43 4.73
CA ARG A 230 2.31 -19.27 3.94
C ARG A 230 3.68 -18.63 3.74
N ALA A 231 3.88 -17.44 4.28
CA ALA A 231 5.16 -16.74 4.20
C ALA A 231 6.24 -17.51 4.93
N VAL A 232 7.43 -17.53 4.34
CA VAL A 232 8.65 -18.02 4.98
C VAL A 232 8.99 -17.06 6.10
N LYS A 233 9.34 -17.56 7.28
CA LYS A 233 9.77 -16.70 8.37
C LYS A 233 11.12 -16.07 8.03
N GLU A 234 11.33 -14.81 8.44
CA GLU A 234 12.58 -14.07 8.19
C GLU A 234 13.83 -14.82 8.72
N GLU A 235 13.66 -15.68 9.72
CA GLU A 235 14.73 -16.51 10.29
C GLU A 235 15.17 -17.64 9.35
N ASP A 236 14.41 -17.93 8.29
CA ASP A 236 14.63 -19.01 7.32
C ASP A 236 15.06 -18.50 5.92
N LEU A 237 15.23 -17.17 5.76
CA LEU A 237 15.70 -16.49 4.54
C LEU A 237 17.20 -16.22 4.64
#